data_204ab24ecc8a2d5478f96c0c08ca1ec6
#
_entry.id   204ab24ecc8a2d5478f96c0c08ca1ec6
#
_cell.length_a   1.000
_cell.length_b   1.000
_cell.length_c   1.000
_cell.angle_alpha   90.00
_cell.angle_beta   90.00
_cell.angle_gamma   90.00
#
_symmetry.space_group_name_H-M   'P 1'
#
loop_
_entity.id
_entity.type
_entity.pdbx_description
1 polymer ?
#
loop_
_entity_poly.entity_id
_entity_poly.type
_entity_poly.pdbx_seq_one_letter_code
_entity_poly.pdbx_strand_id
1 'polypeptide(L)'
;LMRSSAASDVYKRQAITYLSGGSYEDVSLTIVNTIGNVGGIVCDGAKSSCAAKIASAVDAAILAHYMGQHHRSFQPGEGIVREDVEDTIKSMGYIGRVGMKDTDTEILNIMIDRVDIDEVCK
;
A
#
# COMPACT_ATOMS: atom_id res chain seq x y z
N LEU A 1 -7.71 14.52 6.37
CA LEU A 1 -6.56 13.59 6.35
C LEU A 1 -6.96 12.34 5.57
N MET A 2 -6.78 12.37 4.27
CA MET A 2 -6.94 11.14 3.47
C MET A 2 -5.76 10.21 3.82
N ARG A 3 -6.03 9.27 4.70
CA ARG A 3 -5.09 8.18 4.95
C ARG A 3 -5.12 7.28 3.73
N SER A 4 -3.98 7.06 3.07
CA SER A 4 -3.92 6.08 1.98
C SER A 4 -4.50 4.76 2.47
N SER A 5 -5.32 4.11 1.67
CA SER A 5 -5.90 2.79 1.98
C SER A 5 -4.79 1.79 2.36
N ALA A 6 -3.62 1.92 1.75
CA ALA A 6 -2.43 1.12 2.06
C ALA A 6 -2.00 1.24 3.54
N ALA A 7 -2.05 2.43 4.16
CA ALA A 7 -1.62 2.59 5.55
C ALA A 7 -2.59 1.95 6.56
N SER A 8 -3.91 2.01 6.31
CA SER A 8 -4.90 1.36 7.19
C SER A 8 -4.89 -0.16 7.06
N ASP A 9 -4.42 -0.67 5.94
CA ASP A 9 -4.37 -2.10 5.68
C ASP A 9 -3.13 -2.79 6.27
N VAL A 10 -2.03 -2.07 6.48
CA VAL A 10 -0.82 -2.61 7.12
C VAL A 10 -1.13 -3.19 8.50
N TYR A 11 -1.94 -2.53 9.32
CA TYR A 11 -2.29 -3.02 10.65
C TYR A 11 -3.15 -4.29 10.64
N LYS A 12 -4.04 -4.44 9.68
CA LYS A 12 -4.91 -5.63 9.57
C LYS A 12 -4.14 -6.86 9.12
N ARG A 13 -3.06 -6.68 8.41
CA ARG A 13 -2.25 -7.73 7.77
C ARG A 13 -1.25 -8.37 8.71
N GLN A 14 -0.73 -7.60 9.67
CA GLN A 14 0.08 -8.11 10.78
C GLN A 14 -0.69 -9.20 11.55
N ALA A 15 -2.01 -9.04 11.66
CA ALA A 15 -2.87 -9.97 12.37
C ALA A 15 -2.89 -11.37 11.74
N ILE A 16 -2.88 -11.51 10.40
CA ILE A 16 -2.93 -12.81 9.73
C ILE A 16 -1.70 -13.65 10.11
N THR A 17 -0.51 -13.10 9.95
CA THR A 17 0.75 -13.80 10.26
C THR A 17 0.87 -14.07 11.76
N TYR A 18 0.54 -13.09 12.59
CA TYR A 18 0.55 -13.24 14.05
C TYR A 18 -0.41 -14.32 14.53
N LEU A 19 -1.66 -14.32 14.06
CA LEU A 19 -2.68 -15.32 14.42
C LEU A 19 -2.33 -16.73 13.91
N SER A 20 -1.54 -16.81 12.84
CA SER A 20 -1.00 -18.07 12.32
C SER A 20 0.22 -18.57 13.10
N GLY A 21 0.61 -17.89 14.19
CA GLY A 21 1.75 -18.26 15.03
C GLY A 21 3.10 -17.82 14.48
N GLY A 22 3.13 -16.88 13.52
CA GLY A 22 4.36 -16.34 12.95
C GLY A 22 5.14 -15.49 13.96
N SER A 23 6.48 -15.51 13.80
CA SER A 23 7.42 -14.70 14.57
C SER A 23 7.35 -13.22 14.20
N TYR A 24 8.07 -12.37 14.92
CA TYR A 24 8.25 -10.97 14.57
C TYR A 24 8.89 -10.79 13.18
N GLU A 25 9.83 -11.67 12.83
CA GLU A 25 10.48 -11.67 11.53
C GLU A 25 9.48 -12.00 10.41
N ASP A 26 8.62 -13.00 10.59
CA ASP A 26 7.58 -13.36 9.63
C ASP A 26 6.58 -12.22 9.41
N VAL A 27 6.20 -11.52 10.48
CA VAL A 27 5.34 -10.34 10.42
C VAL A 27 6.04 -9.22 9.65
N SER A 28 7.32 -8.97 9.91
CA SER A 28 8.13 -7.96 9.23
C SER A 28 8.23 -8.23 7.72
N LEU A 29 8.51 -9.46 7.32
CA LEU A 29 8.54 -9.89 5.92
C LEU A 29 7.18 -9.71 5.24
N THR A 30 6.09 -10.04 5.94
CA THR A 30 4.73 -9.84 5.43
C THR A 30 4.44 -8.36 5.16
N ILE A 31 4.87 -7.46 6.03
CA ILE A 31 4.72 -6.01 5.84
C ILE A 31 5.51 -5.54 4.62
N VAL A 32 6.80 -5.89 4.56
CA VAL A 32 7.70 -5.50 3.46
C VAL A 32 7.15 -5.97 2.12
N ASN A 33 6.78 -7.24 2.01
CA ASN A 33 6.25 -7.82 0.78
C ASN A 33 4.92 -7.16 0.37
N THR A 34 4.07 -6.83 1.35
CA THR A 34 2.81 -6.17 1.05
C THR A 34 3.01 -4.73 0.55
N ILE A 35 3.88 -3.97 1.20
CA ILE A 35 4.20 -2.59 0.79
C ILE A 35 4.83 -2.60 -0.60
N GLY A 36 5.76 -3.51 -0.87
CA GLY A 36 6.39 -3.66 -2.19
C GLY A 36 5.40 -4.03 -3.30
N ASN A 37 4.34 -4.77 -2.97
CA ASN A 37 3.33 -5.20 -3.94
C ASN A 37 2.29 -4.10 -4.24
N VAL A 38 1.66 -3.52 -3.20
CA VAL A 38 0.46 -2.67 -3.38
C VAL A 38 0.63 -1.23 -2.89
N GLY A 39 1.84 -0.80 -2.60
CA GLY A 39 2.14 0.54 -2.07
C GLY A 39 1.75 1.70 -2.99
N GLY A 40 1.53 1.44 -4.29
CA GLY A 40 1.14 2.43 -5.29
C GLY A 40 -0.37 2.59 -5.52
N ILE A 41 -1.21 1.89 -4.78
CA ILE A 41 -2.67 1.99 -4.96
C ILE A 41 -3.17 3.32 -4.40
N VAL A 42 -3.68 4.18 -5.29
CA VAL A 42 -4.25 5.48 -4.91
C VAL A 42 -5.70 5.35 -4.44
N CYS A 43 -6.10 6.22 -3.50
CA CYS A 43 -7.48 6.34 -3.05
C CYS A 43 -8.20 7.37 -3.92
N ASP A 44 -9.31 6.96 -4.56
CA ASP A 44 -10.18 7.81 -5.38
C ASP A 44 -11.53 8.10 -4.69
N GLY A 45 -11.53 8.16 -3.36
CA GLY A 45 -12.69 8.41 -2.52
C GLY A 45 -13.35 7.14 -1.97
N ALA A 46 -14.22 7.30 -0.96
CA ALA A 46 -14.91 6.19 -0.28
C ALA A 46 -16.09 5.67 -1.13
N LYS A 47 -15.81 5.04 -2.25
CA LYS A 47 -16.77 4.44 -3.20
C LYS A 47 -16.61 2.92 -3.24
N SER A 48 -17.42 2.25 -4.05
CA SER A 48 -17.33 0.80 -4.28
C SER A 48 -15.95 0.36 -4.81
N SER A 49 -15.31 1.19 -5.63
CA SER A 49 -13.92 0.99 -6.08
C SER A 49 -12.92 0.93 -4.92
N CYS A 50 -13.12 1.74 -3.88
CA CYS A 50 -12.28 1.70 -2.68
C CYS A 50 -12.42 0.36 -1.94
N ALA A 51 -13.62 -0.20 -1.85
CA ALA A 51 -13.84 -1.53 -1.27
C ALA A 51 -13.09 -2.62 -2.05
N ALA A 52 -13.09 -2.55 -3.39
CA ALA A 52 -12.32 -3.47 -4.24
C ALA A 52 -10.81 -3.33 -4.00
N LYS A 53 -10.29 -2.11 -3.84
CA LYS A 53 -8.88 -1.87 -3.51
C LYS A 53 -8.50 -2.45 -2.15
N ILE A 54 -9.39 -2.36 -1.15
CA ILE A 54 -9.19 -3.01 0.15
C ILE A 54 -9.13 -4.54 0.00
N ALA A 55 -10.02 -5.14 -0.79
CA ALA A 55 -10.00 -6.58 -1.05
C ALA A 55 -8.67 -7.00 -1.71
N SER A 56 -8.25 -6.30 -2.77
CA SER A 56 -6.96 -6.55 -3.43
C SER A 56 -5.77 -6.42 -2.48
N ALA A 57 -5.85 -5.49 -1.56
CA ALA A 57 -4.82 -5.30 -0.55
C ALA A 57 -4.80 -6.45 0.47
N VAL A 58 -5.94 -7.04 0.82
CA VAL A 58 -6.01 -8.26 1.66
C VAL A 58 -5.41 -9.46 0.92
N ASP A 59 -5.73 -9.64 -0.36
CA ASP A 59 -5.15 -10.70 -1.18
C ASP A 59 -3.62 -10.59 -1.26
N ALA A 60 -3.10 -9.36 -1.45
CA ALA A 60 -1.66 -9.10 -1.42
C ALA A 60 -1.02 -9.45 -0.06
N ALA A 61 -1.74 -9.24 1.05
CA ALA A 61 -1.26 -9.61 2.38
C ALA A 61 -1.22 -11.13 2.59
N ILE A 62 -2.22 -11.84 2.10
CA ILE A 62 -2.25 -13.31 2.14
C ILE A 62 -1.08 -13.88 1.32
N LEU A 63 -0.86 -13.36 0.11
CA LEU A 63 0.29 -13.72 -0.70
C LEU A 63 1.61 -13.44 0.03
N ALA A 64 1.75 -12.25 0.61
CA ALA A 64 2.94 -11.86 1.36
C ALA A 64 3.20 -12.76 2.58
N HIS A 65 2.14 -13.20 3.27
CA HIS A 65 2.24 -14.18 4.36
C HIS A 65 2.81 -15.51 3.85
N TYR A 66 2.27 -16.06 2.77
CA TYR A 66 2.81 -17.30 2.18
C TYR A 66 4.25 -17.15 1.68
N MET A 67 4.59 -16.01 1.09
CA MET A 67 5.99 -15.71 0.72
C MET A 67 6.90 -15.76 1.95
N GLY A 68 6.48 -15.11 3.06
CA GLY A 68 7.23 -15.11 4.32
C GLY A 68 7.43 -16.52 4.89
N GLN A 69 6.40 -17.37 4.90
CA GLN A 69 6.50 -18.76 5.33
C GLN A 69 7.55 -19.58 4.54
N HIS A 70 7.81 -19.20 3.30
CA HIS A 70 8.85 -19.81 2.45
C HIS A 70 10.16 -19.01 2.44
N HIS A 71 10.35 -18.09 3.40
CA HIS A 71 11.54 -17.20 3.49
C HIS A 71 11.81 -16.43 2.20
N ARG A 72 10.75 -16.05 1.49
CA ARG A 72 10.83 -15.23 0.29
C ARG A 72 10.37 -13.82 0.60
N SER A 73 11.19 -12.83 0.21
CA SER A 73 10.89 -11.43 0.38
C SER A 73 11.46 -10.61 -0.76
N PHE A 74 10.84 -9.49 -1.06
CA PHE A 74 11.47 -8.46 -1.87
C PHE A 74 12.75 -7.97 -1.19
N GLN A 75 13.77 -7.73 -2.01
CA GLN A 75 15.10 -7.40 -1.50
C GLN A 75 15.27 -5.88 -1.36
N PRO A 76 16.13 -5.42 -0.44
CA PRO A 76 16.49 -4.01 -0.35
C PRO A 76 16.98 -3.47 -1.70
N GLY A 77 16.43 -2.31 -2.10
CA GLY A 77 16.68 -1.70 -3.40
C GLY A 77 15.68 -2.09 -4.50
N GLU A 78 14.79 -3.05 -4.25
CA GLU A 78 13.64 -3.31 -5.14
C GLU A 78 12.54 -2.26 -4.88
N GLY A 79 12.53 -1.21 -5.69
CA GLY A 79 11.59 -0.11 -5.51
C GLY A 79 11.78 0.65 -4.20
N ILE A 80 10.73 0.68 -3.38
CA ILE A 80 10.73 1.39 -2.08
C ILE A 80 11.17 0.52 -0.90
N VAL A 81 11.50 -0.74 -1.14
CA VAL A 81 11.94 -1.68 -0.10
C VAL A 81 13.32 -1.29 0.43
N ARG A 82 13.46 -1.28 1.76
CA ARG A 82 14.69 -0.94 2.47
C ARG A 82 15.21 -2.14 3.27
N GLU A 83 16.36 -1.96 3.92
CA GLU A 83 17.04 -3.00 4.73
C GLU A 83 16.16 -3.51 5.88
N ASP A 84 15.38 -2.62 6.49
CA ASP A 84 14.47 -3.00 7.55
C ASP A 84 13.01 -2.58 7.28
N VAL A 85 12.11 -3.17 8.04
CA VAL A 85 10.66 -2.95 7.92
C VAL A 85 10.27 -1.51 8.26
N GLU A 86 10.89 -0.91 9.26
CA GLU A 86 10.57 0.46 9.70
C GLU A 86 10.96 1.48 8.63
N ASP A 87 12.11 1.30 7.98
CA ASP A 87 12.55 2.17 6.90
C ASP A 87 11.73 1.96 5.62
N THR A 88 11.25 0.77 5.38
CA THR A 88 10.29 0.48 4.30
C THR A 88 8.95 1.20 4.55
N ILE A 89 8.44 1.15 5.78
CA ILE A 89 7.24 1.89 6.20
C ILE A 89 7.43 3.42 6.05
N LYS A 90 8.59 3.94 6.48
CA LYS A 90 8.93 5.37 6.32
C LYS A 90 9.00 5.78 4.86
N SER A 91 9.57 4.95 3.99
CA SER A 91 9.63 5.19 2.54
C SER A 91 8.23 5.31 1.95
N MET A 92 7.31 4.40 2.31
CA MET A 92 5.91 4.48 1.90
C MET A 92 5.22 5.72 2.48
N GLY A 93 5.46 6.03 3.74
CA GLY A 93 4.94 7.23 4.40
C GLY A 93 5.40 8.53 3.74
N TYR A 94 6.65 8.58 3.27
CA TYR A 94 7.19 9.72 2.52
C TYR A 94 6.46 9.89 1.17
N ILE A 95 6.28 8.81 0.41
CA ILE A 95 5.52 8.84 -0.84
C ILE A 95 4.09 9.33 -0.61
N GLY A 96 3.41 8.80 0.40
CA GLY A 96 2.05 9.21 0.74
C GLY A 96 1.93 10.67 1.18
N ARG A 97 2.95 11.18 1.90
CA ARG A 97 2.93 12.55 2.43
C ARG A 97 3.34 13.61 1.41
N VAL A 98 4.32 13.29 0.58
CA VAL A 98 4.96 14.25 -0.33
C VAL A 98 4.54 13.99 -1.76
N GLY A 99 4.76 12.77 -2.26
CA GLY A 99 4.50 12.42 -3.66
C GLY A 99 3.01 12.39 -4.02
N MET A 100 2.16 11.95 -3.10
CA MET A 100 0.71 11.84 -3.36
C MET A 100 -0.08 13.11 -3.09
N LYS A 101 0.55 14.18 -2.60
CA LYS A 101 -0.14 15.44 -2.29
C LYS A 101 -0.81 16.05 -3.53
N ASP A 102 -0.08 16.16 -4.61
CA ASP A 102 -0.60 16.70 -5.87
C ASP A 102 -1.54 15.70 -6.54
N THR A 103 -1.23 14.41 -6.47
CA THR A 103 -2.10 13.32 -6.94
C THR A 103 -3.48 13.37 -6.28
N ASP A 104 -3.54 13.54 -4.96
CA ASP A 104 -4.82 13.67 -4.23
C ASP A 104 -5.61 14.91 -4.65
N THR A 105 -4.92 16.02 -4.92
CA THR A 105 -5.53 17.26 -5.40
C THR A 105 -6.14 17.05 -6.79
N GLU A 106 -5.44 16.40 -7.70
CA GLU A 106 -5.93 16.14 -9.05
C GLU A 106 -7.08 15.12 -9.05
N ILE A 107 -7.03 14.10 -8.22
CA ILE A 107 -8.16 13.17 -8.04
C ILE A 107 -9.41 13.91 -7.58
N LEU A 108 -9.27 14.83 -6.62
CA LEU A 108 -10.39 15.64 -6.16
C LEU A 108 -10.94 16.55 -7.26
N ASN A 109 -10.05 17.17 -8.05
CA ASN A 109 -10.46 18.01 -9.18
C ASN A 109 -11.25 17.23 -10.22
N ILE A 110 -10.83 16.01 -10.53
CA ILE A 110 -11.58 15.09 -11.42
C ILE A 110 -12.94 14.74 -10.82
N MET A 111 -13.01 14.41 -9.54
CA MET A 111 -14.24 13.99 -8.86
C MET A 111 -15.32 15.08 -8.82
N ILE A 112 -14.94 16.35 -8.91
CA ILE A 112 -15.84 17.52 -8.88
C ILE A 112 -15.95 18.21 -10.25
N ASP A 113 -15.58 17.50 -11.32
CA ASP A 113 -15.66 17.96 -12.73
C ASP A 113 -14.97 19.33 -12.98
N ARG A 114 -13.82 19.55 -12.31
CA ARG A 114 -13.02 20.77 -12.50
C ARG A 114 -11.92 20.62 -13.55
N VAL A 115 -11.72 19.43 -14.08
CA VAL A 115 -10.68 19.13 -15.07
C VAL A 115 -11.35 18.63 -16.35
N ASP A 116 -11.08 19.30 -17.47
CA ASP A 116 -11.39 18.77 -18.79
C ASP A 116 -10.30 17.77 -19.21
N ILE A 117 -10.57 16.49 -18.98
CA ILE A 117 -9.63 15.42 -19.29
C ILE A 117 -9.37 15.32 -20.80
N ASP A 118 -10.36 15.63 -21.63
CA ASP A 118 -10.23 15.58 -23.10
C ASP A 118 -9.29 16.67 -23.63
N GLU A 119 -9.16 17.78 -22.94
CA GLU A 119 -8.20 18.84 -23.26
C GLU A 119 -6.78 18.51 -22.83
N VAL A 120 -6.61 17.90 -21.67
CA VAL A 120 -5.30 17.57 -21.08
C VAL A 120 -4.64 16.37 -21.77
N CYS A 121 -5.42 15.45 -22.32
CA CYS A 121 -4.93 14.22 -22.97
C CYS A 121 -4.71 14.34 -24.49
N LYS A 122 -4.79 15.56 -25.04
CA LYS A 122 -4.45 15.84 -26.46
C LYS A 122 -2.96 16.08 -26.62
#